data_475c2d1fd8fbdd90d89b2dd45ea6bcab
#
_entry.id   475c2d1fd8fbdd90d89b2dd45ea6bcab
#
_cell.length_a   1.000
_cell.length_b   1.000
_cell.length_c   1.000
_cell.angle_alpha   90.00
_cell.angle_beta   90.00
_cell.angle_gamma   90.00
#
_symmetry.space_group_name_H-M   'P 1'
#
loop_
_entity.id
_entity.type
_entity.pdbx_description
1 polymer ?
#
loop_
_entity_poly.entity_id
_entity_poly.type
_entity_poly.pdbx_seq_one_letter_code
_entity_poly.pdbx_strand_id
1 'polypeptide(L)'
;MIDFSIVTGFDWDAGNERKNADSHGVSQAEAEQIFFNQPLIVTLDEKHSEGEQRVRALGITNTGRLLTMIFTMRADGELIRVISARDMHRKERKEYEQAT
;
A
#
# COMPACT_ATOMS: atom_id res chain seq x y z
N MET A 1 -5.29 -3.27 15.08
CA MET A 1 -4.87 -2.11 14.27
C MET A 1 -3.36 -2.14 14.03
N ILE A 2 -2.92 -1.68 12.87
CA ILE A 2 -1.49 -1.68 12.56
C ILE A 2 -0.79 -0.58 13.34
N ASP A 3 0.32 -0.95 13.96
CA ASP A 3 1.20 0.01 14.62
C ASP A 3 2.39 0.29 13.71
N PHE A 4 2.33 1.39 12.96
CA PHE A 4 3.39 1.75 12.03
C PHE A 4 4.69 2.17 12.74
N SER A 5 4.62 2.46 14.04
CA SER A 5 5.82 2.85 14.80
C SER A 5 6.84 1.72 14.94
N ILE A 6 6.39 0.46 14.84
CA ILE A 6 7.28 -0.69 14.93
C ILE A 6 7.77 -1.18 13.57
N VAL A 7 7.27 -0.61 12.48
CA VAL A 7 7.66 -1.04 11.14
C VAL A 7 9.09 -0.60 10.85
N THR A 8 9.93 -1.55 10.46
CA THR A 8 11.34 -1.32 10.17
C THR A 8 11.67 -1.42 8.69
N GLY A 9 10.75 -1.91 7.87
CA GLY A 9 11.01 -2.05 6.44
C GLY A 9 9.91 -2.76 5.69
N PHE A 10 10.26 -3.20 4.48
CA PHE A 10 9.35 -3.84 3.54
C PHE A 10 9.86 -5.22 3.17
N ASP A 11 8.91 -6.14 2.94
CA ASP A 11 9.21 -7.49 2.50
C ASP A 11 8.76 -7.63 1.04
N TRP A 12 9.71 -7.51 0.12
CA TRP A 12 9.46 -7.67 -1.31
C TRP A 12 9.98 -9.03 -1.78
N ASP A 13 9.20 -9.71 -2.64
CA ASP A 13 9.73 -10.79 -3.43
C ASP A 13 9.83 -10.36 -4.89
N ALA A 14 10.74 -11.00 -5.64
CA ALA A 14 11.02 -10.63 -7.03
C ALA A 14 9.77 -10.74 -7.93
N GLY A 15 8.95 -11.75 -7.70
CA GLY A 15 7.72 -11.94 -8.48
C GLY A 15 6.71 -10.84 -8.25
N ASN A 16 6.53 -10.43 -7.01
CA ASN A 16 5.57 -9.40 -6.64
C ASN A 16 5.99 -8.02 -7.11
N GLU A 17 7.27 -7.70 -6.97
CA GLU A 17 7.83 -6.45 -7.47
C GLU A 17 7.64 -6.32 -8.98
N ARG A 18 7.99 -7.39 -9.73
CA ARG A 18 7.85 -7.42 -11.18
C ARG A 18 6.38 -7.29 -11.61
N LYS A 19 5.47 -7.97 -10.91
CA LYS A 19 4.04 -7.93 -11.21
C LYS A 19 3.50 -6.50 -11.12
N ASN A 20 3.87 -5.76 -10.08
CA ASN A 20 3.40 -4.39 -9.91
C ASN A 20 3.98 -3.46 -10.96
N ALA A 21 5.25 -3.61 -11.30
CA ALA A 21 5.90 -2.81 -12.34
C ALA A 21 5.31 -3.11 -13.72
N ASP A 22 5.15 -4.39 -14.06
CA ASP A 22 4.69 -4.81 -15.39
C ASP A 22 3.19 -4.56 -15.58
N SER A 23 2.37 -4.84 -14.54
CA SER A 23 0.91 -4.76 -14.67
C SER A 23 0.38 -3.35 -14.44
N HIS A 24 1.00 -2.59 -13.57
CA HIS A 24 0.47 -1.30 -13.11
C HIS A 24 1.46 -0.15 -13.27
N GLY A 25 2.67 -0.41 -13.70
CA GLY A 25 3.69 0.62 -13.85
C GLY A 25 4.09 1.29 -12.53
N VAL A 26 3.98 0.56 -11.41
CA VAL A 26 4.35 1.07 -10.09
C VAL A 26 5.66 0.42 -9.66
N SER A 27 6.69 1.23 -9.45
CA SER A 27 7.98 0.73 -8.96
C SER A 27 7.93 0.47 -7.46
N GLN A 28 8.89 -0.32 -6.98
CA GLN A 28 9.06 -0.56 -5.55
C GLN A 28 9.23 0.75 -4.79
N ALA A 29 10.07 1.64 -5.32
CA ALA A 29 10.32 2.93 -4.69
C ALA A 29 9.05 3.77 -4.58
N GLU A 30 8.25 3.83 -5.64
CA GLU A 30 6.98 4.56 -5.62
C GLU A 30 6.00 3.98 -4.60
N ALA A 31 5.90 2.65 -4.56
CA ALA A 31 5.02 1.97 -3.62
C ALA A 31 5.39 2.30 -2.17
N GLU A 32 6.68 2.28 -1.86
CA GLU A 32 7.15 2.58 -0.50
C GLU A 32 6.91 4.03 -0.10
N GLN A 33 6.98 4.96 -1.05
CA GLN A 33 6.84 6.40 -0.78
C GLN A 33 5.52 6.77 -0.13
N ILE A 34 4.43 6.08 -0.45
CA ILE A 34 3.12 6.45 0.09
C ILE A 34 3.07 6.31 1.61
N PHE A 35 3.90 5.44 2.19
CA PHE A 35 3.91 5.22 3.63
C PHE A 35 4.63 6.34 4.39
N PHE A 36 5.38 7.17 3.69
CA PHE A 36 6.12 8.29 4.28
C PHE A 36 5.47 9.64 4.02
N ASN A 37 4.41 9.68 3.20
CA ASN A 37 3.73 10.92 2.83
C ASN A 37 2.34 10.98 3.47
N GLN A 38 1.84 12.18 3.66
CA GLN A 38 0.52 12.40 4.22
C GLN A 38 -0.40 13.09 3.22
N PRO A 39 -1.70 12.83 3.28
CA PRO A 39 -2.35 11.87 4.17
C PRO A 39 -2.15 10.42 3.69
N LEU A 40 -2.20 9.50 4.62
CA LEU A 40 -2.22 8.06 4.35
C LEU A 40 -3.50 7.51 4.95
N ILE A 41 -4.40 7.00 4.11
CA ILE A 41 -5.66 6.43 4.57
C ILE A 41 -5.55 4.92 4.57
N VAL A 42 -5.76 4.31 5.74
CA VAL A 42 -5.60 2.87 5.92
C VAL A 42 -6.92 2.26 6.38
N THR A 43 -7.39 1.26 5.66
CA THR A 43 -8.61 0.53 6.00
C THR A 43 -8.38 -0.96 5.85
N LEU A 44 -9.09 -1.75 6.65
CA LEU A 44 -9.02 -3.21 6.54
C LEU A 44 -9.74 -3.67 5.27
N ASP A 45 -9.12 -4.58 4.55
CA ASP A 45 -9.73 -5.27 3.41
C ASP A 45 -10.29 -6.60 3.90
N GLU A 46 -11.39 -6.55 4.64
CA GLU A 46 -12.01 -7.72 5.26
C GLU A 46 -12.43 -8.77 4.24
N LYS A 47 -12.87 -8.31 3.07
CA LYS A 47 -13.35 -9.17 2.01
C LYS A 47 -12.28 -10.13 1.48
N HIS A 48 -11.02 -9.72 1.52
CA HIS A 48 -9.90 -10.49 0.99
C HIS A 48 -8.94 -10.96 2.08
N SER A 49 -9.40 -10.99 3.34
CA SER A 49 -8.55 -11.33 4.48
C SER A 49 -8.67 -12.81 4.89
N GLU A 50 -8.67 -13.73 3.92
CA GLU A 50 -8.66 -15.16 4.20
C GLU A 50 -7.25 -15.60 4.60
N GLY A 51 -7.14 -16.19 5.79
CA GLY A 51 -5.87 -16.71 6.29
C GLY A 51 -4.95 -15.64 6.88
N GLU A 52 -4.78 -14.52 6.23
CA GLU A 52 -4.02 -13.39 6.78
C GLU A 52 -4.75 -12.09 6.49
N GLN A 53 -4.61 -11.15 7.41
CA GLN A 53 -5.28 -9.86 7.31
C GLN A 53 -4.67 -9.02 6.20
N ARG A 54 -5.51 -8.58 5.27
CA ARG A 54 -5.11 -7.65 4.20
C ARG A 54 -5.60 -6.25 4.51
N VAL A 55 -4.79 -5.28 4.16
CA VAL A 55 -5.02 -3.87 4.46
C VAL A 55 -4.93 -3.09 3.17
N ARG A 56 -5.84 -2.13 3.01
CA ARG A 56 -5.82 -1.21 1.87
C ARG A 56 -5.31 0.14 2.33
N ALA A 57 -4.36 0.70 1.60
CA ALA A 57 -3.88 2.05 1.85
C ALA A 57 -4.07 2.91 0.60
N LEU A 58 -4.53 4.14 0.81
CA LEU A 58 -4.59 5.18 -0.22
C LEU A 58 -3.55 6.22 0.15
N GLY A 59 -2.66 6.53 -0.77
CA GLY A 59 -1.57 7.45 -0.48
C GLY A 59 -1.01 8.14 -1.72
N ILE A 60 -0.01 8.98 -1.52
CA ILE A 60 0.57 9.81 -2.56
C ILE A 60 2.08 9.62 -2.61
N THR A 61 2.63 9.52 -3.82
CA THR A 61 4.08 9.45 -4.02
C THR A 61 4.70 10.84 -3.93
N ASN A 62 6.04 10.88 -3.92
CA ASN A 62 6.77 12.15 -3.87
C ASN A 62 6.51 13.05 -5.08
N THR A 63 6.11 12.48 -6.21
CA THR A 63 5.80 13.24 -7.42
C THR A 63 4.31 13.52 -7.60
N GLY A 64 3.49 13.17 -6.60
CA GLY A 64 2.05 13.47 -6.64
C GLY A 64 1.19 12.38 -7.25
N ARG A 65 1.74 11.20 -7.54
CA ARG A 65 0.97 10.09 -8.07
C ARG A 65 0.12 9.47 -6.95
N LEU A 66 -1.17 9.27 -7.22
CA LEU A 66 -2.10 8.72 -6.24
C LEU A 66 -2.21 7.20 -6.41
N LEU A 67 -1.84 6.46 -5.37
CA LEU A 67 -1.80 5.00 -5.42
C LEU A 67 -2.72 4.34 -4.42
N THR A 68 -3.26 3.19 -4.82
CA THR A 68 -3.93 2.24 -3.94
C THR A 68 -3.01 1.06 -3.72
N MET A 69 -2.81 0.71 -2.46
CA MET A 69 -1.91 -0.36 -2.05
C MET A 69 -2.70 -1.40 -1.27
N ILE A 70 -2.49 -2.69 -1.61
CA ILE A 70 -2.96 -3.79 -0.78
C ILE A 70 -1.73 -4.43 -0.17
N PHE A 71 -1.71 -4.58 1.13
CA PHE A 71 -0.56 -5.13 1.82
C PHE A 71 -0.98 -5.96 3.02
N THR A 72 -0.05 -6.72 3.53
CA THR A 72 -0.19 -7.47 4.78
C THR A 72 1.07 -7.26 5.60
N MET A 73 1.02 -7.64 6.87
CA MET A 73 2.18 -7.51 7.76
C MET A 73 2.92 -8.83 7.87
N ARG A 74 4.23 -8.75 8.01
CA ARG A 74 5.13 -9.89 8.22
C ARG A 74 6.02 -9.60 9.41
N ALA A 75 6.71 -10.65 9.92
CA ALA A 75 7.66 -10.52 11.02
C ALA A 75 7.03 -9.85 12.24
N ASP A 76 5.85 -10.33 12.65
CA ASP A 76 5.11 -9.82 13.82
C ASP A 76 4.83 -8.31 13.75
N GLY A 77 4.58 -7.80 12.54
CA GLY A 77 4.22 -6.40 12.32
C GLY A 77 5.40 -5.49 12.03
N GLU A 78 6.61 -6.01 11.94
CA GLU A 78 7.79 -5.19 11.66
C GLU A 78 8.01 -4.93 10.17
N LEU A 79 7.42 -5.76 9.29
CA LEU A 79 7.61 -5.62 7.85
C LEU A 79 6.27 -5.48 7.14
N ILE A 80 6.23 -4.59 6.14
CA ILE A 80 5.09 -4.42 5.24
C ILE A 80 5.35 -5.26 4.00
N ARG A 81 4.46 -6.23 3.73
CA ARG A 81 4.53 -7.01 2.50
C ARG A 81 3.49 -6.50 1.51
N VAL A 82 3.96 -5.86 0.45
CA VAL A 82 3.08 -5.32 -0.58
C VAL A 82 2.58 -6.44 -1.47
N ILE A 83 1.25 -6.56 -1.58
CA ILE A 83 0.60 -7.55 -2.42
C ILE A 83 0.28 -6.94 -3.78
N SER A 84 -0.24 -5.72 -3.80
CA SER A 84 -0.61 -5.03 -5.02
C SER A 84 -0.42 -3.52 -4.87
N ALA A 85 0.06 -2.87 -5.92
CA ALA A 85 0.19 -1.42 -5.98
C ALA A 85 -0.28 -0.96 -7.35
N ARG A 86 -1.20 -0.02 -7.40
CA ARG A 86 -1.78 0.50 -8.64
C ARG A 86 -2.23 1.93 -8.47
N ASP A 87 -2.51 2.60 -9.58
CA ASP A 87 -3.14 3.92 -9.54
C ASP A 87 -4.53 3.82 -8.90
N MET A 88 -4.94 4.85 -8.20
CA MET A 88 -6.29 4.91 -7.63
C MET A 88 -7.33 4.92 -8.74
N HIS A 89 -8.44 4.22 -8.50
CA HIS A 89 -9.63 4.37 -9.32
C HIS A 89 -10.31 5.71 -8.98
N ARG A 90 -11.21 6.14 -9.85
CA ARG A 90 -11.92 7.41 -9.68
C ARG A 90 -12.59 7.55 -8.30
N LYS A 91 -13.24 6.48 -7.86
CA LYS A 91 -13.92 6.45 -6.57
C LYS A 91 -12.96 6.60 -5.40
N GLU A 92 -11.79 5.97 -5.53
CA GLU A 92 -10.74 6.04 -4.51
C GLU A 92 -10.11 7.43 -4.46
N ARG A 93 -9.92 8.06 -5.60
CA ARG A 93 -9.41 9.44 -5.65
C ARG A 93 -10.36 10.39 -4.93
N LYS A 94 -11.66 10.21 -5.12
CA LYS A 94 -12.68 11.00 -4.41
C LYS A 94 -12.59 10.82 -2.91
N GLU A 95 -12.47 9.56 -2.48
CA GLU A 95 -12.33 9.23 -1.05
C GLU A 95 -11.09 9.91 -0.46
N TYR A 96 -9.97 9.83 -1.18
CA TYR A 96 -8.71 10.41 -0.75
C TYR A 96 -8.77 11.94 -0.66
N GLU A 97 -9.34 12.59 -1.67
CA GLU A 97 -9.49 14.03 -1.73
C GLU A 97 -10.38 14.57 -0.61
N GLN A 98 -11.43 13.83 -0.25
CA GLN A 98 -12.32 14.22 0.84
C GLN A 98 -11.66 14.12 2.21
N ALA A 99 -10.62 13.32 2.35
CA ALA A 99 -9.90 13.15 3.60
C ALA A 99 -8.79 14.19 3.79
N THR A 100 -8.55 15.02 2.80
CA THR A 100 -7.55 16.10 2.86
C THR A 100 -8.22 17.49 3.07
#